data_65c6ad9f9e4aee903dddc1845adc4be2
#
_entry.id   65c6ad9f9e4aee903dddc1845adc4be2
#
_cell.length_a   1.000
_cell.length_b   1.000
_cell.length_c   1.000
_cell.angle_alpha   90.00
_cell.angle_beta   90.00
_cell.angle_gamma   90.00
#
_symmetry.space_group_name_H-M   'P 1'
#
loop_
_entity.id
_entity.type
_entity.pdbx_description
1 polymer ?
#
loop_
_entity_poly.entity_id
_entity_poly.type
_entity_poly.pdbx_seq_one_letter_code
_entity_poly.pdbx_strand_id
1 'polypeptide(L)'
;LGLVGSEMCIRDSHYDFTLTTKWKDYPQKIKDIILWGTKEKIDFSHRFRSGSRIVRKHRFEGIIPSTERRFKETDSEYIRNELAKLMSESSCDECSGSRLNNYSRNVFINKTQIHKITSMRINDSLKFIKGMNLTGAKKKIAEKILKEIVDRLTFLEDVGLNYLTLDRSAETLSGGEAQRIRLASQIGSGLVGVTYVLDEPSIGLHQRDLSLIHI
;
A
#
# COMPACT_ATOMS: atom_id res chain seq x y z
N LEU A 1 -14.08 -0.73 20.56
CA LEU A 1 -14.17 -1.93 19.71
C LEU A 1 -14.66 -3.07 20.58
N GLY A 2 -15.99 -3.17 20.69
CA GLY A 2 -16.62 -4.15 21.58
C GLY A 2 -16.59 -5.55 20.98
N LEU A 3 -15.61 -6.32 21.34
CA LEU A 3 -15.80 -7.74 21.55
C LEU A 3 -16.70 -7.83 22.77
N VAL A 4 -18.00 -7.96 22.53
CA VAL A 4 -19.03 -7.89 23.57
C VAL A 4 -18.80 -9.01 24.56
N GLY A 5 -18.76 -8.67 25.84
CA GLY A 5 -18.32 -9.49 26.96
C GLY A 5 -18.89 -10.91 27.14
N SER A 6 -19.93 -11.31 26.37
CA SER A 6 -20.45 -12.67 26.41
C SER A 6 -19.59 -13.70 25.69
N GLU A 7 -18.99 -13.36 24.55
CA GLU A 7 -18.13 -14.29 23.79
C GLU A 7 -16.79 -14.52 24.47
N MET A 8 -16.30 -13.54 25.22
CA MET A 8 -15.05 -13.64 25.97
C MET A 8 -15.19 -14.57 27.18
N CYS A 9 -16.28 -14.45 27.97
CA CYS A 9 -16.49 -15.30 29.15
C CYS A 9 -16.65 -16.80 28.84
N ILE A 10 -17.19 -17.13 27.67
CA ILE A 10 -17.45 -18.51 27.26
C ILE A 10 -16.17 -19.22 26.83
N ARG A 11 -15.35 -18.52 26.12
CA ARG A 11 -14.02 -18.98 25.70
C ARG A 11 -13.11 -19.25 26.87
N ASP A 12 -13.16 -18.38 27.89
CA ASP A 12 -12.35 -18.49 29.11
C ASP A 12 -12.66 -19.77 29.88
N SER A 13 -13.95 -20.14 29.98
CA SER A 13 -14.40 -21.35 30.67
C SER A 13 -14.08 -22.65 29.92
N HIS A 14 -13.89 -22.61 28.61
CA HIS A 14 -13.61 -23.82 27.83
C HIS A 14 -12.10 -24.14 27.74
N TYR A 15 -11.25 -23.10 27.73
CA TYR A 15 -9.82 -23.24 27.55
C TYR A 15 -8.99 -22.91 28.79
N ASP A 16 -9.61 -22.72 29.93
CA ASP A 16 -8.99 -22.54 31.26
C ASP A 16 -7.99 -21.38 31.32
N PHE A 17 -8.35 -20.22 30.73
CA PHE A 17 -7.59 -18.99 30.83
C PHE A 17 -8.44 -17.83 31.33
N THR A 18 -7.81 -16.82 31.93
CA THR A 18 -8.49 -15.67 32.51
C THR A 18 -8.22 -14.38 31.73
N LEU A 19 -9.18 -13.47 31.69
CA LEU A 19 -9.04 -12.16 31.04
C LEU A 19 -7.97 -11.25 31.69
N THR A 20 -7.56 -11.58 32.90
CA THR A 20 -6.53 -10.85 33.64
C THR A 20 -5.10 -11.22 33.24
N THR A 21 -4.95 -12.35 32.54
CA THR A 21 -3.63 -12.80 32.03
C THR A 21 -3.14 -11.85 30.95
N LYS A 22 -1.89 -11.39 31.07
CA LYS A 22 -1.28 -10.51 30.07
C LYS A 22 -1.05 -11.28 28.77
N TRP A 23 -1.26 -10.62 27.63
CA TRP A 23 -1.10 -11.25 26.30
C TRP A 23 0.22 -12.01 26.11
N LYS A 24 1.33 -11.47 26.61
CA LYS A 24 2.65 -12.10 26.52
C LYS A 24 2.73 -13.44 27.23
N ASP A 25 1.94 -13.62 28.31
CA ASP A 25 2.00 -14.77 29.20
C ASP A 25 1.07 -15.92 28.75
N TYR A 26 0.25 -15.71 27.69
CA TYR A 26 -0.54 -16.79 27.11
C TYR A 26 0.32 -17.78 26.34
N PRO A 27 0.02 -19.11 26.49
CA PRO A 27 0.59 -20.13 25.61
C PRO A 27 0.27 -19.87 24.13
N GLN A 28 1.17 -20.23 23.22
CA GLN A 28 1.00 -19.99 21.78
C GLN A 28 -0.32 -20.59 21.26
N LYS A 29 -0.69 -21.79 21.71
CA LYS A 29 -1.97 -22.44 21.34
C LYS A 29 -3.19 -21.55 21.65
N ILE A 30 -3.20 -20.86 22.79
CA ILE A 30 -4.30 -19.96 23.16
C ILE A 30 -4.28 -18.68 22.30
N LYS A 31 -3.09 -18.13 22.03
CA LYS A 31 -2.94 -17.00 21.12
C LYS A 31 -3.49 -17.32 19.73
N ASP A 32 -3.18 -18.50 19.20
CA ASP A 32 -3.66 -18.93 17.89
C ASP A 32 -5.18 -19.12 17.87
N ILE A 33 -5.77 -19.67 18.93
CA ILE A 33 -7.21 -19.78 19.07
C ILE A 33 -7.89 -18.40 19.10
N ILE A 34 -7.33 -17.47 19.86
CA ILE A 34 -7.89 -16.11 19.96
C ILE A 34 -7.80 -15.40 18.60
N LEU A 35 -6.68 -15.50 17.92
CA LEU A 35 -6.44 -14.81 16.65
C LEU A 35 -7.19 -15.47 15.48
N TRP A 36 -7.12 -16.78 15.34
CA TRP A 36 -7.58 -17.50 14.15
C TRP A 36 -8.84 -18.32 14.36
N GLY A 37 -9.31 -18.46 15.62
CA GLY A 37 -10.51 -19.21 15.94
C GLY A 37 -10.28 -20.70 16.17
N THR A 38 -11.40 -21.45 16.24
CA THR A 38 -11.41 -22.89 16.51
C THR A 38 -11.90 -23.68 15.32
N LYS A 39 -11.32 -24.86 15.09
CA LYS A 39 -11.85 -25.84 14.12
C LYS A 39 -13.06 -26.58 14.71
N GLU A 40 -13.10 -26.75 15.99
CA GLU A 40 -14.14 -27.48 16.73
C GLU A 40 -15.26 -26.56 17.17
N LYS A 41 -16.45 -27.12 17.31
CA LYS A 41 -17.60 -26.41 17.89
C LYS A 41 -17.49 -26.42 19.40
N ILE A 42 -17.48 -25.25 20.01
CA ILE A 42 -17.45 -25.07 21.45
C ILE A 42 -18.82 -24.61 21.95
N ASP A 43 -19.12 -24.89 23.22
CA ASP A 43 -20.37 -24.55 23.87
C ASP A 43 -20.38 -23.09 24.29
N PHE A 44 -21.24 -22.29 23.64
CA PHE A 44 -21.47 -20.90 23.98
C PHE A 44 -22.68 -20.81 24.91
N SER A 45 -22.46 -20.46 26.18
CA SER A 45 -23.54 -20.27 27.14
C SER A 45 -23.87 -18.78 27.31
N HIS A 46 -25.05 -18.40 26.93
CA HIS A 46 -25.55 -17.04 27.15
C HIS A 46 -26.54 -17.02 28.30
N ARG A 47 -26.30 -16.17 29.32
CA ARG A 47 -27.18 -15.98 30.46
C ARG A 47 -27.97 -14.69 30.25
N PHE A 48 -29.26 -14.81 30.12
CA PHE A 48 -30.17 -13.66 30.05
C PHE A 48 -30.36 -13.00 31.41
N ARG A 49 -30.76 -11.73 31.42
CA ARG A 49 -31.13 -11.01 32.64
C ARG A 49 -32.29 -11.70 33.40
N SER A 50 -33.13 -12.48 32.69
CA SER A 50 -34.21 -13.31 33.26
C SER A 50 -33.71 -14.56 34.01
N GLY A 51 -32.39 -14.82 34.04
CA GLY A 51 -31.83 -16.00 34.69
C GLY A 51 -31.76 -17.24 33.80
N SER A 52 -32.46 -17.25 32.65
CA SER A 52 -32.39 -18.38 31.69
C SER A 52 -31.03 -18.48 31.01
N ARG A 53 -30.58 -19.73 30.81
CA ARG A 53 -29.32 -20.03 30.15
C ARG A 53 -29.57 -20.80 28.86
N ILE A 54 -29.10 -20.28 27.75
CA ILE A 54 -29.10 -20.98 26.47
C ILE A 54 -27.66 -21.36 26.12
N VAL A 55 -27.47 -22.63 25.79
CA VAL A 55 -26.18 -23.16 25.30
C VAL A 55 -26.30 -23.43 23.79
N ARG A 56 -25.46 -22.83 22.99
CA ARG A 56 -25.40 -23.06 21.54
C ARG A 56 -23.99 -23.53 21.16
N LYS A 57 -23.93 -24.55 20.31
CA LYS A 57 -22.63 -25.05 19.78
C LYS A 57 -22.32 -24.39 18.47
N HIS A 58 -21.27 -23.59 18.41
CA HIS A 58 -20.71 -23.08 17.18
C HIS A 58 -19.20 -22.90 17.25
N ARG A 59 -18.56 -22.67 16.11
CA ARG A 59 -17.13 -22.43 16.07
C ARG A 59 -16.87 -20.99 16.50
N PHE A 60 -15.79 -20.80 17.25
CA PHE A 60 -15.27 -19.46 17.48
C PHE A 60 -14.49 -19.02 16.24
N GLU A 61 -14.92 -17.92 15.60
CA GLU A 61 -14.36 -17.45 14.34
C GLU A 61 -12.93 -16.91 14.47
N GLY A 62 -12.56 -16.38 15.63
CA GLY A 62 -11.29 -15.69 15.86
C GLY A 62 -11.34 -14.20 15.50
N ILE A 63 -10.38 -13.45 16.01
CA ILE A 63 -10.35 -11.99 15.82
C ILE A 63 -10.06 -11.64 14.37
N ILE A 64 -9.03 -12.27 13.76
CA ILE A 64 -8.58 -11.94 12.40
C ILE A 64 -9.66 -12.24 11.36
N PRO A 65 -10.19 -13.47 11.24
CA PRO A 65 -11.24 -13.77 10.27
C PRO A 65 -12.51 -12.94 10.48
N SER A 66 -12.92 -12.72 11.74
CA SER A 66 -14.07 -11.88 12.05
C SER A 66 -13.87 -10.43 11.62
N THR A 67 -12.66 -9.88 11.81
CA THR A 67 -12.32 -8.51 11.40
C THR A 67 -12.27 -8.38 9.88
N GLU A 68 -11.68 -9.35 9.19
CA GLU A 68 -11.63 -9.40 7.73
C GLU A 68 -13.03 -9.50 7.11
N ARG A 69 -13.88 -10.37 7.66
CA ARG A 69 -15.27 -10.49 7.22
C ARG A 69 -16.02 -9.18 7.40
N ARG A 70 -15.92 -8.56 8.60
CA ARG A 70 -16.56 -7.28 8.89
C ARG A 70 -16.07 -6.16 7.98
N PHE A 71 -14.78 -6.13 7.66
CA PHE A 71 -14.22 -5.16 6.71
C PHE A 71 -14.83 -5.30 5.30
N LYS A 72 -15.05 -6.55 4.86
CA LYS A 72 -15.64 -6.84 3.54
C LYS A 72 -17.16 -6.58 3.49
N GLU A 73 -17.87 -6.88 4.56
CA GLU A 73 -19.33 -6.87 4.60
C GLU A 73 -19.92 -5.52 5.08
N THR A 74 -19.12 -4.62 5.69
CA THR A 74 -19.65 -3.37 6.22
C THR A 74 -19.99 -2.36 5.13
N ASP A 75 -21.19 -1.78 5.22
CA ASP A 75 -21.62 -0.65 4.38
C ASP A 75 -21.19 0.71 4.97
N SER A 76 -20.77 0.73 6.24
CA SER A 76 -20.35 1.94 6.92
C SER A 76 -18.90 2.28 6.61
N GLU A 77 -18.69 3.42 5.94
CA GLU A 77 -17.36 3.95 5.64
C GLU A 77 -16.53 4.22 6.91
N TYR A 78 -17.17 4.70 7.96
CA TYR A 78 -16.52 4.91 9.25
C TYR A 78 -15.93 3.61 9.82
N ILE A 79 -16.74 2.53 9.87
CA ILE A 79 -16.27 1.23 10.37
C ILE A 79 -15.17 0.67 9.48
N ARG A 80 -15.30 0.81 8.17
CA ARG A 80 -14.26 0.37 7.21
C ARG A 80 -12.94 1.08 7.46
N ASN A 81 -12.95 2.39 7.66
CA ASN A 81 -11.76 3.17 7.95
C ASN A 81 -11.12 2.81 9.30
N GLU A 82 -11.93 2.54 10.34
CA GLU A 82 -11.39 2.07 11.62
C GLU A 82 -10.75 0.69 11.52
N LEU A 83 -11.35 -0.23 10.77
CA LEU A 83 -10.79 -1.57 10.56
C LEU A 83 -9.53 -1.52 9.67
N ALA A 84 -9.49 -0.61 8.68
CA ALA A 84 -8.31 -0.41 7.83
C ALA A 84 -7.05 0.00 8.61
N LYS A 85 -7.21 0.71 9.74
CA LYS A 85 -6.08 1.06 10.63
C LYS A 85 -5.39 -0.15 11.26
N LEU A 86 -6.08 -1.30 11.31
CA LEU A 86 -5.51 -2.56 11.84
C LEU A 86 -4.79 -3.37 10.76
N MET A 87 -4.85 -2.93 9.51
CA MET A 87 -4.20 -3.57 8.37
C MET A 87 -2.85 -2.93 8.10
N SER A 88 -1.88 -3.73 7.72
CA SER A 88 -0.58 -3.26 7.25
C SER A 88 -0.36 -3.74 5.81
N GLU A 89 0.26 -2.88 5.01
CA GLU A 89 0.69 -3.28 3.67
C GLU A 89 1.90 -4.22 3.78
N SER A 90 1.83 -5.35 3.12
CA SER A 90 2.95 -6.27 2.94
C SER A 90 3.19 -6.52 1.46
N SER A 91 4.44 -6.80 1.11
CA SER A 91 4.75 -7.22 -0.25
C SER A 91 4.09 -8.57 -0.54
N CYS A 92 3.49 -8.69 -1.72
CA CYS A 92 2.90 -9.95 -2.18
C CYS A 92 3.99 -11.02 -2.29
N ASP A 93 3.80 -12.19 -1.67
CA ASP A 93 4.77 -13.29 -1.69
C ASP A 93 5.00 -13.84 -3.12
N GLU A 94 3.97 -13.82 -3.95
CA GLU A 94 4.05 -14.32 -5.33
C GLU A 94 4.83 -13.39 -6.25
N CYS A 95 4.55 -12.07 -6.21
CA CYS A 95 5.20 -11.12 -7.12
C CYS A 95 6.31 -10.29 -6.46
N SER A 96 6.54 -10.43 -5.15
CA SER A 96 7.56 -9.71 -4.39
C SER A 96 7.51 -8.18 -4.64
N GLY A 97 6.29 -7.63 -4.69
CA GLY A 97 6.05 -6.20 -4.90
C GLY A 97 6.13 -5.72 -6.36
N SER A 98 6.50 -6.58 -7.33
CA SER A 98 6.64 -6.17 -8.73
C SER A 98 5.33 -5.85 -9.44
N ARG A 99 4.17 -6.28 -8.89
CA ARG A 99 2.81 -6.16 -9.48
C ARG A 99 2.69 -6.78 -10.87
N LEU A 100 3.64 -7.63 -11.25
CA LEU A 100 3.71 -8.31 -12.55
C LEU A 100 3.58 -9.81 -12.36
N ASN A 101 2.94 -10.48 -13.33
CA ASN A 101 2.92 -11.93 -13.40
C ASN A 101 4.33 -12.48 -13.72
N ASN A 102 4.48 -13.81 -13.59
CA ASN A 102 5.79 -14.45 -13.72
C ASN A 102 6.40 -14.28 -15.14
N TYR A 103 5.58 -14.26 -16.18
CA TYR A 103 6.04 -14.05 -17.56
C TYR A 103 6.54 -12.62 -17.77
N SER A 104 5.77 -11.64 -17.34
CA SER A 104 6.14 -10.22 -17.49
C SER A 104 7.35 -9.82 -16.64
N ARG A 105 7.57 -10.47 -15.49
CA ARG A 105 8.79 -10.26 -14.68
C ARG A 105 10.07 -10.70 -15.39
N ASN A 106 9.96 -11.69 -16.28
CA ASN A 106 11.10 -12.25 -17.01
C ASN A 106 11.36 -11.54 -18.35
N VAL A 107 10.76 -10.38 -18.57
CA VAL A 107 11.11 -9.50 -19.69
C VAL A 107 12.24 -8.57 -19.28
N PHE A 108 13.33 -8.57 -20.05
CA PHE A 108 14.55 -7.82 -19.77
C PHE A 108 14.78 -6.73 -20.82
N ILE A 109 15.10 -5.54 -20.35
CA ILE A 109 15.56 -4.42 -21.17
C ILE A 109 17.00 -4.13 -20.73
N ASN A 110 17.96 -4.28 -21.63
CA ASN A 110 19.38 -4.13 -21.31
C ASN A 110 19.80 -4.93 -20.06
N LYS A 111 19.43 -6.20 -19.99
CA LYS A 111 19.66 -7.15 -18.88
C LYS A 111 18.97 -6.77 -17.54
N THR A 112 18.10 -5.78 -17.54
CA THR A 112 17.38 -5.32 -16.35
C THR A 112 15.87 -5.50 -16.54
N GLN A 113 15.18 -5.99 -15.51
CA GLN A 113 13.75 -6.19 -15.52
C GLN A 113 13.03 -4.84 -15.33
N ILE A 114 11.84 -4.68 -15.94
CA ILE A 114 11.10 -3.41 -15.91
C ILE A 114 10.79 -2.94 -14.48
N HIS A 115 10.38 -3.83 -13.59
CA HIS A 115 10.06 -3.47 -12.20
C HIS A 115 11.29 -2.98 -11.43
N LYS A 116 12.49 -3.43 -11.76
CA LYS A 116 13.73 -2.90 -11.18
C LYS A 116 14.05 -1.50 -11.68
N ILE A 117 13.71 -1.19 -12.95
CA ILE A 117 13.87 0.16 -13.49
C ILE A 117 12.89 1.12 -12.81
N THR A 118 11.62 0.70 -12.61
CA THR A 118 10.62 1.55 -11.95
C THR A 118 10.87 1.73 -10.45
N SER A 119 11.58 0.83 -9.79
CA SER A 119 11.98 0.96 -8.38
C SER A 119 13.29 1.75 -8.18
N MET A 120 13.98 2.12 -9.24
CA MET A 120 15.10 3.06 -9.15
C MET A 120 14.60 4.48 -8.89
N ARG A 121 15.46 5.32 -8.31
CA ARG A 121 15.20 6.76 -8.25
C ARG A 121 15.11 7.34 -9.65
N ILE A 122 14.32 8.39 -9.82
CA ILE A 122 14.10 9.03 -11.13
C ILE A 122 15.43 9.38 -11.82
N ASN A 123 16.39 9.96 -11.08
CA ASN A 123 17.70 10.29 -11.64
C ASN A 123 18.49 9.04 -12.10
N ASP A 124 18.39 7.92 -11.38
CA ASP A 124 19.11 6.69 -11.72
C ASP A 124 18.42 5.99 -12.91
N SER A 125 17.08 6.01 -12.96
CA SER A 125 16.30 5.55 -14.11
C SER A 125 16.64 6.35 -15.37
N LEU A 126 16.77 7.68 -15.25
CA LEU A 126 17.13 8.56 -16.34
C LEU A 126 18.53 8.25 -16.88
N LYS A 127 19.53 8.08 -16.00
CA LYS A 127 20.87 7.66 -16.37
C LYS A 127 20.90 6.30 -17.06
N PHE A 128 20.13 5.33 -16.52
CA PHE A 128 20.00 4.00 -17.12
C PHE A 128 19.45 4.07 -18.54
N ILE A 129 18.36 4.83 -18.74
CA ILE A 129 17.70 4.96 -20.05
C ILE A 129 18.60 5.71 -21.06
N LYS A 130 19.24 6.81 -20.66
CA LYS A 130 20.19 7.55 -21.50
C LYS A 130 21.42 6.71 -21.87
N GLY A 131 21.84 5.79 -21.00
CA GLY A 131 22.97 4.88 -21.21
C GLY A 131 22.65 3.65 -22.07
N MET A 132 21.40 3.46 -22.51
CA MET A 132 21.05 2.31 -23.33
C MET A 132 21.59 2.43 -24.76
N ASN A 133 22.46 1.49 -25.14
CA ASN A 133 22.98 1.38 -26.51
C ASN A 133 22.14 0.39 -27.33
N LEU A 134 21.14 0.91 -28.03
CA LEU A 134 20.33 0.13 -28.96
C LEU A 134 20.85 0.28 -30.40
N THR A 135 20.87 -0.83 -31.14
CA THR A 135 21.38 -0.87 -32.52
C THR A 135 20.31 -1.41 -33.49
N GLY A 136 20.45 -1.08 -34.78
CA GLY A 136 19.61 -1.62 -35.85
C GLY A 136 18.12 -1.29 -35.72
N ALA A 137 17.27 -2.25 -36.02
CA ALA A 137 15.80 -2.09 -35.98
C ALA A 137 15.29 -1.69 -34.60
N LYS A 138 15.88 -2.21 -33.52
CA LYS A 138 15.49 -1.88 -32.15
C LYS A 138 15.67 -0.39 -31.85
N LYS A 139 16.73 0.24 -32.35
CA LYS A 139 16.95 1.68 -32.20
C LYS A 139 15.82 2.49 -32.86
N LYS A 140 15.47 2.16 -34.11
CA LYS A 140 14.41 2.85 -34.84
C LYS A 140 13.04 2.77 -34.16
N ILE A 141 12.71 1.59 -33.62
CA ILE A 141 11.43 1.36 -32.90
C ILE A 141 11.42 2.15 -31.58
N ALA A 142 12.52 2.10 -30.82
CA ALA A 142 12.59 2.67 -29.49
C ALA A 142 12.83 4.18 -29.46
N GLU A 143 13.35 4.78 -30.52
CA GLU A 143 13.83 6.18 -30.55
C GLU A 143 12.76 7.19 -30.05
N LYS A 144 11.56 7.13 -30.61
CA LYS A 144 10.46 8.03 -30.20
C LYS A 144 10.01 7.78 -28.78
N ILE A 145 9.93 6.50 -28.37
CA ILE A 145 9.51 6.09 -27.02
C ILE A 145 10.56 6.54 -26.00
N LEU A 146 11.85 6.31 -26.27
CA LEU A 146 12.92 6.69 -25.37
C LEU A 146 13.03 8.21 -25.22
N LYS A 147 12.84 8.96 -26.32
CA LYS A 147 12.80 10.41 -26.26
C LYS A 147 11.73 10.88 -25.30
N GLU A 148 10.50 10.42 -25.49
CA GLU A 148 9.37 10.79 -24.64
C GLU A 148 9.60 10.43 -23.15
N ILE A 149 10.16 9.24 -22.87
CA ILE A 149 10.47 8.83 -21.50
C ILE A 149 11.56 9.72 -20.90
N VAL A 150 12.61 10.01 -21.66
CA VAL A 150 13.71 10.87 -21.20
C VAL A 150 13.20 12.28 -20.92
N ASP A 151 12.40 12.85 -21.81
CA ASP A 151 11.82 14.18 -21.64
C ASP A 151 10.97 14.26 -20.36
N ARG A 152 10.10 13.29 -20.12
CA ARG A 152 9.26 13.22 -18.90
C ARG A 152 10.06 13.00 -17.62
N LEU A 153 11.07 12.13 -17.64
CA LEU A 153 11.92 11.90 -16.47
C LEU A 153 12.80 13.11 -16.16
N THR A 154 13.33 13.79 -17.20
CA THR A 154 14.09 15.02 -17.03
C THR A 154 13.21 16.09 -16.40
N PHE A 155 11.96 16.19 -16.84
CA PHE A 155 11.04 17.15 -16.26
C PHE A 155 10.75 16.87 -14.76
N LEU A 156 10.59 15.59 -14.38
CA LEU A 156 10.46 15.22 -12.97
C LEU A 156 11.74 15.53 -12.17
N GLU A 157 12.91 15.42 -12.77
CA GLU A 157 14.18 15.83 -12.18
C GLU A 157 14.23 17.35 -11.98
N ASP A 158 13.84 18.13 -12.99
CA ASP A 158 13.86 19.60 -13.00
C ASP A 158 12.91 20.20 -11.93
N VAL A 159 11.75 19.54 -11.65
CA VAL A 159 10.86 19.97 -10.57
C VAL A 159 11.28 19.46 -9.19
N GLY A 160 12.49 18.90 -9.06
CA GLY A 160 13.06 18.47 -7.78
C GLY A 160 12.53 17.14 -7.25
N LEU A 161 11.98 16.26 -8.09
CA LEU A 161 11.45 14.95 -7.71
C LEU A 161 12.40 13.80 -8.01
N ASN A 162 13.68 14.08 -8.18
CA ASN A 162 14.73 13.15 -8.56
C ASN A 162 14.92 11.97 -7.59
N TYR A 163 14.52 12.11 -6.33
CA TYR A 163 14.61 11.11 -5.27
C TYR A 163 13.45 10.12 -5.25
N LEU A 164 12.34 10.42 -5.92
CA LEU A 164 11.18 9.53 -5.99
C LEU A 164 11.47 8.32 -6.89
N THR A 165 10.65 7.28 -6.71
CA THR A 165 10.62 6.10 -7.58
C THR A 165 9.30 6.03 -8.34
N LEU A 166 9.30 5.45 -9.55
CA LEU A 166 8.10 5.37 -10.39
C LEU A 166 7.07 4.34 -9.88
N ASP A 167 7.48 3.41 -9.03
CA ASP A 167 6.61 2.40 -8.40
C ASP A 167 5.95 2.89 -7.12
N ARG A 168 6.28 4.09 -6.65
CA ARG A 168 5.72 4.66 -5.43
C ARG A 168 4.21 4.87 -5.55
N SER A 169 3.46 4.45 -4.52
CA SER A 169 2.01 4.64 -4.46
C SER A 169 1.66 6.12 -4.33
N ALA A 170 0.64 6.55 -5.07
CA ALA A 170 0.15 7.94 -5.03
C ALA A 170 -0.31 8.37 -3.63
N GLU A 171 -0.85 7.46 -2.84
CA GLU A 171 -1.31 7.70 -1.47
C GLU A 171 -0.18 8.06 -0.50
N THR A 172 1.05 7.69 -0.83
CA THR A 172 2.23 7.98 -0.01
C THR A 172 2.89 9.32 -0.35
N LEU A 173 2.41 10.01 -1.39
CA LEU A 173 2.95 11.30 -1.80
C LEU A 173 2.51 12.42 -0.86
N SER A 174 3.43 13.31 -0.53
CA SER A 174 3.08 14.57 0.13
C SER A 174 2.28 15.49 -0.81
N GLY A 175 1.54 16.44 -0.26
CA GLY A 175 0.79 17.42 -1.06
C GLY A 175 1.69 18.17 -2.06
N GLY A 176 2.89 18.57 -1.64
CA GLY A 176 3.85 19.25 -2.51
C GLY A 176 4.41 18.34 -3.61
N GLU A 177 4.66 17.05 -3.33
CA GLU A 177 5.08 16.08 -4.36
C GLU A 177 3.99 15.88 -5.40
N ALA A 178 2.74 15.69 -4.95
CA ALA A 178 1.60 15.51 -5.85
C ALA A 178 1.37 16.75 -6.74
N GLN A 179 1.52 17.96 -6.18
CA GLN A 179 1.41 19.21 -6.94
C GLN A 179 2.50 19.32 -8.00
N ARG A 180 3.75 19.00 -7.66
CA ARG A 180 4.87 19.02 -8.62
C ARG A 180 4.73 17.98 -9.73
N ILE A 181 4.18 16.78 -9.43
CA ILE A 181 3.86 15.78 -10.44
C ILE A 181 2.77 16.30 -11.40
N ARG A 182 1.74 16.97 -10.88
CA ARG A 182 0.71 17.61 -11.73
C ARG A 182 1.31 18.69 -12.63
N LEU A 183 2.15 19.54 -12.05
CA LEU A 183 2.90 20.55 -12.80
C LEU A 183 3.73 19.91 -13.91
N ALA A 184 4.49 18.87 -13.59
CA ALA A 184 5.26 18.09 -14.54
C ALA A 184 4.42 17.53 -15.68
N SER A 185 3.23 17.02 -15.40
CA SER A 185 2.34 16.45 -16.41
C SER A 185 1.73 17.52 -17.32
N GLN A 186 1.46 18.71 -16.81
CA GLN A 186 0.88 19.82 -17.58
C GLN A 186 1.91 20.51 -18.47
N ILE A 187 3.07 20.88 -17.92
CA ILE A 187 4.12 21.59 -18.67
C ILE A 187 4.87 20.61 -19.59
N GLY A 188 5.10 19.39 -19.15
CA GLY A 188 5.76 18.33 -19.93
C GLY A 188 5.02 17.91 -21.20
N SER A 189 3.78 18.37 -21.41
CA SER A 189 3.05 18.19 -22.67
C SER A 189 3.63 19.00 -23.85
N GLY A 190 4.59 19.91 -23.58
CA GLY A 190 5.28 20.69 -24.62
C GLY A 190 4.37 21.63 -25.40
N LEU A 191 3.22 22.00 -24.86
CA LEU A 191 2.30 22.93 -25.51
C LEU A 191 2.92 24.34 -25.52
N VAL A 192 3.24 24.83 -26.71
CA VAL A 192 3.76 26.17 -26.93
C VAL A 192 2.60 27.16 -27.02
N GLY A 193 2.75 28.34 -26.40
CA GLY A 193 1.75 29.41 -26.46
C GLY A 193 0.59 29.28 -25.48
N VAL A 194 0.71 28.41 -24.46
CA VAL A 194 -0.28 28.27 -23.39
C VAL A 194 0.24 29.00 -22.14
N THR A 195 -0.63 29.77 -21.49
CA THR A 195 -0.34 30.40 -20.20
C THR A 195 -0.77 29.45 -19.08
N TYR A 196 0.17 29.11 -18.19
CA TYR A 196 -0.10 28.31 -17.00
C TYR A 196 -0.30 29.24 -15.81
N VAL A 197 -1.45 29.15 -15.16
CA VAL A 197 -1.72 29.86 -13.90
C VAL A 197 -1.48 28.89 -12.77
N LEU A 198 -0.51 29.20 -11.93
CA LEU A 198 -0.10 28.36 -10.80
C LEU A 198 -0.46 29.08 -9.50
N ASP A 199 -1.18 28.38 -8.62
CA ASP A 199 -1.48 28.83 -7.28
C ASP A 199 -0.43 28.25 -6.32
N GLU A 200 0.30 29.13 -5.63
CA GLU A 200 1.35 28.79 -4.67
C GLU A 200 2.33 27.69 -5.15
N PRO A 201 3.00 27.85 -6.30
CA PRO A 201 3.83 26.80 -6.89
C PRO A 201 5.07 26.43 -6.03
N SER A 202 5.38 27.23 -5.02
CA SER A 202 6.47 27.02 -4.08
C SER A 202 6.12 26.12 -2.87
N ILE A 203 4.86 25.74 -2.70
CA ILE A 203 4.44 24.86 -1.59
C ILE A 203 5.21 23.53 -1.67
N GLY A 204 5.85 23.20 -0.55
CA GLY A 204 6.62 21.96 -0.41
C GLY A 204 8.00 21.97 -1.05
N LEU A 205 8.48 23.10 -1.56
CA LEU A 205 9.86 23.26 -1.98
C LEU A 205 10.76 23.49 -0.76
N HIS A 206 11.91 22.81 -0.72
CA HIS A 206 12.95 23.13 0.24
C HIS A 206 13.60 24.47 -0.14
N GLN A 207 14.15 25.21 0.84
CA GLN A 207 14.80 26.50 0.58
C GLN A 207 15.89 26.44 -0.53
N ARG A 208 16.55 25.30 -0.70
CA ARG A 208 17.53 25.07 -1.79
C ARG A 208 16.88 25.00 -3.17
N ASP A 209 15.61 24.63 -3.25
CA ASP A 209 14.89 24.46 -4.52
C ASP A 209 14.24 25.78 -4.96
N LEU A 210 14.11 26.77 -4.04
CA LEU A 210 13.59 28.09 -4.33
C LEU A 210 14.50 28.88 -5.32
N SER A 211 15.77 28.55 -5.39
CA SER A 211 16.70 29.14 -6.38
C SER A 211 16.34 28.78 -7.83
N LEU A 212 15.59 27.72 -8.06
CA LEU A 212 15.12 27.30 -9.39
C LEU A 212 13.92 28.12 -9.89
N ILE A 213 13.26 28.89 -9.02
CA ILE A 213 12.10 29.74 -9.36
C ILE A 213 12.52 31.15 -9.74
N HIS A 214 13.73 31.56 -9.37
CA HIS A 214 14.33 32.85 -9.71
C HIS A 214 15.07 32.78 -11.06
N ILE A 215 14.34 32.48 -12.13
CA ILE A 215 14.82 32.69 -13.49
C ILE A 215 14.17 33.95 -14.02
#